data_58e12676b404707145c16921ed095115
#
_entry.id   58e12676b404707145c16921ed095115
#
_cell.length_a   1.000
_cell.length_b   1.000
_cell.length_c   1.000
_cell.angle_alpha   90.00
_cell.angle_beta   90.00
_cell.angle_gamma   90.00
#
_symmetry.space_group_name_H-M   'P 1'
#
loop_
_entity.id
_entity.type
_entity.pdbx_description
1 polymer ?
#
loop_
_entity_poly.entity_id
_entity_poly.type
_entity_poly.pdbx_seq_one_letter_code
_entity_poly.pdbx_strand_id
1 'polypeptide(L)'
;MAEPTTKTEFKAWCKRKLGYPVIDINVDDDQLDDRVDEALQYWNTFLQNGQQRMYLKHQLTADDVQRSKTNVTETATAKGTGATEISTTTLNGAVSASGTSVILTDATSFPTQGSITIAADDTPNAAETVSYTAKTDNTLTTSALANNHATGATVTLNVTADWSIGQDYIPMPDGILSVMRILPFTDRGNLNMFDIRYQLRLNDLYDFSDISVIHYQMTMWQLDLLDMLLVGEKPINFNMHSGRLYIDMAWSSDIDIGEYIVIECYRKLNAAEYTSAYNDFFLKRYATALIKRQWGENLIKFQGVTMLGGVTMNGETIYNEAKEEIALLEDQGREIWQEPTMFDIG
;
A
#
# COMPACT_ATOMS: atom_id res chain seq x y z
N MET A 1 29.41 -28.11 7.32
CA MET A 1 28.67 -27.22 8.24
C MET A 1 27.19 -27.44 7.96
N ALA A 2 26.39 -27.56 8.99
CA ALA A 2 24.94 -27.68 8.78
C ALA A 2 24.42 -26.38 8.13
N GLU A 3 23.54 -26.52 7.17
CA GLU A 3 22.85 -25.39 6.55
C GLU A 3 21.96 -24.73 7.59
N PRO A 4 21.90 -23.38 7.66
CA PRO A 4 21.05 -22.71 8.62
C PRO A 4 19.58 -22.95 8.27
N THR A 5 18.80 -23.45 9.21
CA THR A 5 17.38 -23.75 9.07
C THR A 5 16.50 -22.87 9.97
N THR A 6 17.11 -22.13 10.87
CA THR A 6 16.43 -21.23 11.79
C THR A 6 17.07 -19.84 11.78
N LYS A 7 16.31 -18.82 12.18
CA LYS A 7 16.80 -17.44 12.31
C LYS A 7 18.05 -17.37 13.24
N THR A 8 18.06 -18.17 14.31
CA THR A 8 19.18 -18.22 15.27
C THR A 8 20.43 -18.81 14.64
N GLU A 9 20.31 -19.93 13.90
CA GLU A 9 21.43 -20.53 13.18
C GLU A 9 21.95 -19.61 12.08
N PHE A 10 21.06 -18.89 11.42
CA PHE A 10 21.38 -17.89 10.40
C PHE A 10 22.19 -16.74 10.99
N LYS A 11 21.76 -16.15 12.12
CA LYS A 11 22.55 -15.15 12.86
C LYS A 11 23.93 -15.67 13.25
N ALA A 12 23.98 -16.89 13.76
CA ALA A 12 25.27 -17.53 14.13
C ALA A 12 26.17 -17.75 12.88
N TRP A 13 25.57 -18.06 11.73
CA TRP A 13 26.33 -18.19 10.49
C TRP A 13 26.92 -16.84 10.06
N CYS A 14 26.14 -15.76 10.09
CA CYS A 14 26.61 -14.41 9.75
C CYS A 14 27.73 -13.95 10.70
N LYS A 15 27.57 -14.16 12.01
CA LYS A 15 28.63 -13.87 12.99
C LYS A 15 29.92 -14.63 12.68
N ARG A 16 29.83 -15.94 12.37
CA ARG A 16 31.02 -16.75 12.00
C ARG A 16 31.69 -16.25 10.71
N LYS A 17 30.91 -15.80 9.74
CA LYS A 17 31.44 -15.20 8.50
C LYS A 17 32.26 -13.94 8.80
N LEU A 18 31.87 -13.16 9.82
CA LEU A 18 32.58 -11.96 10.26
C LEU A 18 33.79 -12.25 11.19
N GLY A 19 34.00 -13.51 11.59
CA GLY A 19 35.17 -13.94 12.38
C GLY A 19 34.87 -14.40 13.80
N TYR A 20 33.62 -14.41 14.24
CA TYR A 20 33.24 -14.96 15.54
C TYR A 20 33.56 -16.48 15.63
N PRO A 21 34.07 -17.04 16.72
CA PRO A 21 34.33 -16.41 18.03
C PRO A 21 35.77 -15.87 18.20
N VAL A 22 36.57 -15.89 17.15
CA VAL A 22 37.97 -15.42 17.23
C VAL A 22 38.04 -13.91 17.42
N ILE A 23 37.12 -13.21 16.76
CA ILE A 23 36.94 -11.77 16.90
C ILE A 23 35.59 -11.55 17.56
N ASP A 24 35.58 -10.70 18.60
CA ASP A 24 34.32 -10.30 19.24
C ASP A 24 33.59 -9.29 18.36
N ILE A 25 32.34 -9.61 18.01
CA ILE A 25 31.48 -8.77 17.19
C ILE A 25 30.55 -7.97 18.12
N ASN A 26 30.90 -6.70 18.32
CA ASN A 26 30.19 -5.81 19.25
C ASN A 26 28.86 -5.32 18.65
N VAL A 27 27.93 -6.24 18.44
CA VAL A 27 26.56 -6.00 17.97
C VAL A 27 25.62 -6.76 18.90
N ASP A 28 24.63 -6.08 19.42
CA ASP A 28 23.63 -6.68 20.30
C ASP A 28 22.71 -7.63 19.54
N ASP A 29 22.11 -8.61 20.24
CA ASP A 29 21.25 -9.60 19.60
C ASP A 29 19.98 -8.98 18.98
N ASP A 30 19.44 -7.91 19.58
CA ASP A 30 18.30 -7.16 19.03
C ASP A 30 18.70 -6.43 17.73
N GLN A 31 19.90 -5.82 17.69
CA GLN A 31 20.43 -5.21 16.46
C GLN A 31 20.66 -6.25 15.34
N LEU A 32 21.06 -7.46 15.71
CA LEU A 32 21.21 -8.56 14.77
C LEU A 32 19.85 -9.00 14.21
N ASP A 33 18.84 -9.06 15.06
CA ASP A 33 17.48 -9.41 14.64
C ASP A 33 16.92 -8.36 13.68
N ASP A 34 17.10 -7.08 13.97
CA ASP A 34 16.69 -5.98 13.08
C ASP A 34 17.38 -6.05 11.71
N ARG A 35 18.69 -6.32 11.68
CA ARG A 35 19.41 -6.43 10.39
C ARG A 35 19.00 -7.66 9.60
N VAL A 36 18.71 -8.77 10.25
CA VAL A 36 18.20 -9.97 9.60
C VAL A 36 16.79 -9.73 9.06
N ASP A 37 15.93 -9.05 9.82
CA ASP A 37 14.58 -8.72 9.36
C ASP A 37 14.61 -7.72 8.18
N GLU A 38 15.51 -6.73 8.21
CA GLU A 38 15.76 -5.83 7.06
C GLU A 38 16.20 -6.63 5.82
N ALA A 39 17.10 -7.58 6.00
CA ALA A 39 17.55 -8.44 4.90
C ALA A 39 16.44 -9.31 4.33
N LEU A 40 15.62 -9.90 5.18
CA LEU A 40 14.46 -10.70 4.76
C LEU A 40 13.41 -9.84 4.05
N GLN A 41 13.18 -8.62 4.54
CA GLN A 41 12.26 -7.69 3.91
C GLN A 41 12.73 -7.30 2.50
N TYR A 42 14.02 -6.98 2.35
CA TYR A 42 14.61 -6.69 1.05
C TYR A 42 14.49 -7.89 0.10
N TRP A 43 14.86 -9.07 0.58
CA TRP A 43 14.81 -10.32 -0.17
C TRP A 43 13.39 -10.66 -0.65
N ASN A 44 12.38 -10.50 0.23
CA ASN A 44 10.98 -10.73 -0.10
C ASN A 44 10.42 -9.68 -1.08
N THR A 45 10.91 -8.44 -1.03
CA THR A 45 10.33 -7.35 -1.83
C THR A 45 10.93 -7.26 -3.23
N PHE A 46 12.24 -7.49 -3.36
CA PHE A 46 12.96 -7.21 -4.60
C PHE A 46 13.47 -8.43 -5.34
N LEU A 47 13.52 -9.59 -4.70
CA LEU A 47 14.09 -10.78 -5.31
C LEU A 47 13.04 -11.86 -5.60
N GLN A 48 13.12 -12.43 -6.79
CA GLN A 48 12.22 -13.49 -7.23
C GLN A 48 12.19 -14.68 -6.26
N ASN A 49 13.34 -15.09 -5.72
CA ASN A 49 13.43 -16.20 -4.79
C ASN A 49 12.68 -15.96 -3.46
N GLY A 50 12.46 -14.70 -3.11
CA GLY A 50 11.71 -14.30 -1.93
C GLY A 50 10.20 -14.22 -2.13
N GLN A 51 9.75 -14.38 -3.36
CA GLN A 51 8.35 -14.24 -3.75
C GLN A 51 7.84 -15.54 -4.37
N GLN A 52 6.56 -15.78 -4.22
CA GLN A 52 5.89 -16.90 -4.86
C GLN A 52 4.63 -16.42 -5.56
N ARG A 53 4.53 -16.71 -6.86
CA ARG A 53 3.31 -16.51 -7.64
C ARG A 53 2.29 -17.56 -7.21
N MET A 54 1.12 -17.11 -6.80
CA MET A 54 0.06 -17.95 -6.27
C MET A 54 -1.31 -17.52 -6.77
N TYR A 55 -2.24 -18.45 -6.70
CA TYR A 55 -3.65 -18.21 -6.99
C TYR A 55 -4.43 -18.27 -5.67
N LEU A 56 -4.94 -17.11 -5.24
CA LEU A 56 -5.82 -17.04 -4.08
C LEU A 56 -7.27 -17.24 -4.53
N LYS A 57 -7.95 -18.18 -3.87
CA LYS A 57 -9.36 -18.47 -4.11
C LYS A 57 -10.17 -17.81 -2.99
N HIS A 58 -10.98 -16.83 -3.33
CA HIS A 58 -11.91 -16.16 -2.41
C HIS A 58 -13.34 -16.55 -2.76
N GLN A 59 -14.12 -17.00 -1.78
CA GLN A 59 -15.55 -17.27 -1.96
C GLN A 59 -16.34 -16.00 -1.64
N LEU A 60 -17.17 -15.56 -2.57
CA LEU A 60 -17.97 -14.36 -2.38
C LEU A 60 -19.05 -14.61 -1.33
N THR A 61 -19.09 -13.76 -0.33
CA THR A 61 -20.07 -13.81 0.76
C THR A 61 -21.17 -12.77 0.57
N ALA A 62 -22.32 -12.99 1.24
CA ALA A 62 -23.39 -11.99 1.28
C ALA A 62 -22.91 -10.68 1.92
N ASP A 63 -22.00 -10.76 2.89
CA ASP A 63 -21.42 -9.60 3.57
C ASP A 63 -20.53 -8.76 2.62
N ASP A 64 -19.82 -9.40 1.71
CA ASP A 64 -19.02 -8.71 0.69
C ASP A 64 -19.92 -7.90 -0.25
N VAL A 65 -21.02 -8.51 -0.71
CA VAL A 65 -22.00 -7.85 -1.57
C VAL A 65 -22.73 -6.71 -0.83
N GLN A 66 -23.05 -6.91 0.45
CA GLN A 66 -23.69 -5.86 1.26
C GLN A 66 -22.72 -4.71 1.51
N ARG A 67 -21.46 -4.99 1.81
CA ARG A 67 -20.42 -3.99 2.04
C ARG A 67 -20.17 -3.18 0.78
N SER A 68 -20.13 -3.79 -0.39
CA SER A 68 -19.90 -3.10 -1.67
C SER A 68 -20.94 -2.02 -2.01
N LYS A 69 -22.12 -2.10 -1.40
CA LYS A 69 -23.20 -1.10 -1.57
C LYS A 69 -23.07 0.09 -0.62
N THR A 70 -22.11 0.05 0.30
CA THR A 70 -21.91 1.09 1.31
C THR A 70 -20.69 1.94 0.99
N ASN A 71 -20.77 3.23 1.29
CA ASN A 71 -19.63 4.13 1.25
C ASN A 71 -19.33 4.61 2.67
N VAL A 72 -18.07 4.74 3.00
CA VAL A 72 -17.63 5.40 4.22
C VAL A 72 -17.19 6.81 3.88
N THR A 73 -17.74 7.77 4.60
CA THR A 73 -17.32 9.16 4.51
C THR A 73 -16.21 9.40 5.51
N GLU A 74 -15.06 9.80 5.02
CA GLU A 74 -13.92 10.19 5.85
C GLU A 74 -13.70 11.69 5.71
N THR A 75 -13.82 12.41 6.83
CA THR A 75 -13.59 13.86 6.87
C THR A 75 -12.09 14.10 6.93
N ALA A 76 -11.54 14.68 5.87
CA ALA A 76 -10.15 15.08 5.83
C ALA A 76 -10.01 16.56 6.17
N THR A 77 -9.22 16.86 7.22
CA THR A 77 -8.75 18.23 7.43
C THR A 77 -7.73 18.54 6.33
N ALA A 78 -8.06 19.49 5.46
CA ALA A 78 -7.14 19.90 4.39
C ALA A 78 -5.83 20.42 4.99
N LYS A 79 -4.77 19.63 4.88
CA LYS A 79 -3.39 20.03 5.20
C LYS A 79 -2.74 20.55 3.92
N GLY A 80 -3.06 21.76 3.54
CA GLY A 80 -2.39 22.40 2.40
C GLY A 80 -1.83 23.75 2.82
N THR A 81 -0.57 23.98 2.54
CA THR A 81 0.05 25.33 2.49
C THR A 81 -0.33 26.13 1.24
N GLY A 82 -1.25 25.62 0.46
CA GLY A 82 -1.93 26.40 -0.56
C GLY A 82 -3.18 26.94 0.09
N ALA A 83 -3.09 28.15 0.57
CA ALA A 83 -4.15 28.96 1.09
C ALA A 83 -5.53 28.59 0.55
N THR A 84 -6.18 27.65 1.18
CA THR A 84 -7.61 27.83 1.37
C THR A 84 -7.65 29.04 2.29
N GLU A 85 -7.86 30.21 1.72
CA GLU A 85 -8.11 31.39 2.53
C GLU A 85 -9.29 31.00 3.40
N ILE A 86 -9.02 30.72 4.68
CA ILE A 86 -10.04 30.53 5.66
C ILE A 86 -10.72 31.87 5.71
N SER A 87 -11.85 31.98 5.06
CA SER A 87 -12.59 33.20 5.07
C SER A 87 -13.04 33.48 6.49
N THR A 88 -12.47 34.49 7.08
CA THR A 88 -12.86 34.98 8.39
C THR A 88 -13.61 36.28 8.22
N THR A 89 -14.71 36.43 8.93
CA THR A 89 -15.53 37.64 8.99
C THR A 89 -15.99 37.85 10.42
N THR A 90 -16.79 38.86 10.66
CA THR A 90 -17.36 39.14 11.98
C THR A 90 -18.90 39.15 11.93
N LEU A 91 -19.52 38.92 13.07
CA LEU A 91 -20.97 39.08 13.23
C LEU A 91 -21.38 40.54 13.08
N ASN A 92 -22.37 40.83 12.24
CA ASN A 92 -22.97 42.15 12.06
C ASN A 92 -24.21 42.38 12.98
N GLY A 93 -24.29 41.65 14.07
CA GLY A 93 -25.36 41.73 15.06
C GLY A 93 -25.20 40.66 16.10
N ALA A 94 -25.66 40.91 17.31
CA ALA A 94 -25.69 39.87 18.34
C ALA A 94 -26.68 38.78 17.97
N VAL A 95 -26.29 37.52 18.20
CA VAL A 95 -27.12 36.34 17.95
C VAL A 95 -27.43 35.66 19.28
N SER A 96 -28.68 35.32 19.50
CA SER A 96 -29.12 34.64 20.72
C SER A 96 -29.08 33.11 20.56
N ALA A 97 -28.93 32.40 21.66
CA ALA A 97 -29.16 30.96 21.71
C ALA A 97 -30.55 30.61 21.14
N SER A 98 -30.65 29.50 20.44
CA SER A 98 -31.80 29.08 19.65
C SER A 98 -32.07 29.92 18.40
N GLY A 99 -31.27 30.93 18.10
CA GLY A 99 -31.35 31.66 16.83
C GLY A 99 -31.01 30.77 15.64
N THR A 100 -31.70 30.96 14.52
CA THR A 100 -31.50 30.18 13.29
C THR A 100 -31.01 31.06 12.13
N SER A 101 -30.62 32.29 12.41
CA SER A 101 -30.15 33.25 11.43
C SER A 101 -28.95 33.99 11.96
N VAL A 102 -27.88 34.01 11.19
CA VAL A 102 -26.61 34.66 11.50
C VAL A 102 -26.31 35.69 10.41
N ILE A 103 -26.16 36.96 10.81
CA ILE A 103 -25.82 38.05 9.88
C ILE A 103 -24.34 38.33 9.98
N LEU A 104 -23.63 38.23 8.87
CA LEU A 104 -22.20 38.50 8.76
C LEU A 104 -21.94 39.93 8.25
N THR A 105 -20.80 40.47 8.57
CA THR A 105 -20.36 41.77 8.04
C THR A 105 -20.08 41.66 6.54
N ASP A 106 -19.44 40.56 6.12
CA ASP A 106 -19.18 40.22 4.73
C ASP A 106 -19.25 38.70 4.57
N ALA A 107 -20.18 38.24 3.73
CA ALA A 107 -20.31 36.82 3.39
C ALA A 107 -19.98 36.52 1.92
N THR A 108 -19.31 37.43 1.21
CA THR A 108 -19.05 37.27 -0.24
C THR A 108 -18.28 36.01 -0.56
N SER A 109 -17.30 35.66 0.26
CA SER A 109 -16.45 34.46 0.11
C SER A 109 -17.06 33.15 0.65
N PHE A 110 -18.24 33.23 1.30
CA PHE A 110 -18.91 32.08 1.87
C PHE A 110 -19.76 31.37 0.81
N PRO A 111 -19.71 30.02 0.69
CA PRO A 111 -20.58 29.27 -0.20
C PRO A 111 -22.06 29.37 0.22
N THR A 112 -22.95 28.82 -0.60
CA THR A 112 -24.40 28.85 -0.33
C THR A 112 -24.82 27.97 0.84
N GLN A 113 -24.02 26.97 1.20
CA GLN A 113 -24.19 26.09 2.34
C GLN A 113 -22.83 25.63 2.86
N GLY A 114 -22.73 25.30 4.14
CA GLY A 114 -21.48 24.88 4.75
C GLY A 114 -21.55 24.83 6.27
N SER A 115 -20.38 24.91 6.90
CA SER A 115 -20.24 24.99 8.34
C SER A 115 -19.36 26.17 8.71
N ILE A 116 -19.73 26.85 9.79
CA ILE A 116 -18.99 27.98 10.34
C ILE A 116 -18.68 27.73 11.81
N THR A 117 -17.55 28.24 12.28
CA THR A 117 -17.23 28.32 13.71
C THR A 117 -17.33 29.78 14.14
N ILE A 118 -18.14 30.04 15.13
CA ILE A 118 -18.25 31.34 15.79
C ILE A 118 -17.32 31.28 17.01
N ALA A 119 -16.39 32.21 17.09
CA ALA A 119 -15.44 32.24 18.19
C ALA A 119 -16.12 32.60 19.52
N ALA A 120 -15.55 32.15 20.62
CA ALA A 120 -15.96 32.62 21.94
C ALA A 120 -15.70 34.13 22.04
N ASP A 121 -16.66 34.83 22.65
CA ASP A 121 -16.49 36.23 23.01
C ASP A 121 -16.13 36.38 24.51
N ASP A 122 -15.81 37.60 24.97
CA ASP A 122 -15.29 37.88 26.33
C ASP A 122 -16.29 37.58 27.47
N THR A 123 -17.48 37.14 27.15
CA THR A 123 -18.53 36.72 28.11
C THR A 123 -18.67 35.19 28.03
N PRO A 124 -19.26 34.51 29.01
CA PRO A 124 -19.12 33.06 29.22
C PRO A 124 -19.61 32.15 28.05
N ASN A 125 -19.69 32.70 26.86
CA ASN A 125 -20.14 31.99 25.68
C ASN A 125 -18.98 31.23 25.02
N ALA A 126 -19.12 29.94 24.95
CA ALA A 126 -18.11 29.07 24.29
C ALA A 126 -18.19 29.24 22.76
N ALA A 127 -17.08 29.03 22.10
CA ALA A 127 -17.06 28.88 20.66
C ALA A 127 -17.99 27.73 20.24
N GLU A 128 -18.71 27.91 19.15
CA GLU A 128 -19.56 26.83 18.61
C GLU A 128 -19.42 26.69 17.10
N THR A 129 -19.60 25.47 16.64
CA THR A 129 -19.59 25.13 15.22
C THR A 129 -21.02 24.81 14.79
N VAL A 130 -21.47 25.52 13.77
CA VAL A 130 -22.85 25.45 13.29
C VAL A 130 -22.88 25.24 11.78
N SER A 131 -23.76 24.36 11.31
CA SER A 131 -24.03 24.21 9.88
C SER A 131 -25.08 25.21 9.42
N TYR A 132 -24.92 25.73 8.20
CA TYR A 132 -25.92 26.56 7.54
C TYR A 132 -26.32 25.93 6.20
N THR A 133 -27.61 26.05 5.89
CA THR A 133 -28.23 25.38 4.72
C THR A 133 -28.55 26.35 3.59
N ALA A 134 -28.56 27.64 3.86
CA ALA A 134 -28.81 28.67 2.86
C ALA A 134 -28.06 29.95 3.21
N LYS A 135 -27.71 30.70 2.17
CA LYS A 135 -27.14 32.05 2.25
C LYS A 135 -27.94 32.99 1.38
N THR A 136 -28.33 34.12 1.96
CA THR A 136 -28.98 35.21 1.24
C THR A 136 -28.23 36.49 1.58
N ASP A 137 -27.50 37.07 0.62
CA ASP A 137 -26.58 38.18 0.83
C ASP A 137 -25.60 37.89 1.99
N ASN A 138 -25.68 38.67 3.06
CA ASN A 138 -24.84 38.50 4.26
C ASN A 138 -25.50 37.67 5.37
N THR A 139 -26.65 37.08 5.11
CA THR A 139 -27.42 36.30 6.09
C THR A 139 -27.29 34.83 5.82
N LEU A 140 -26.86 34.07 6.83
CA LEU A 140 -26.78 32.62 6.80
C LEU A 140 -27.99 32.04 7.59
N THR A 141 -28.67 31.06 6.99
CA THR A 141 -29.70 30.29 7.69
C THR A 141 -29.04 29.07 8.33
N THR A 142 -28.91 29.09 9.64
CA THR A 142 -28.20 28.08 10.42
C THR A 142 -29.15 27.12 11.13
N SER A 143 -28.61 26.00 11.62
CA SER A 143 -29.28 25.27 12.70
C SER A 143 -29.32 26.13 13.96
N ALA A 144 -30.20 25.76 14.92
CA ALA A 144 -30.30 26.52 16.16
C ALA A 144 -28.98 26.60 16.91
N LEU A 145 -28.55 27.79 17.26
CA LEU A 145 -27.35 28.04 18.05
C LEU A 145 -27.55 27.58 19.50
N ALA A 146 -26.46 27.05 20.08
CA ALA A 146 -26.43 26.65 21.49
C ALA A 146 -26.12 27.83 22.42
N ASN A 147 -25.33 28.79 21.96
CA ASN A 147 -24.79 29.90 22.74
C ASN A 147 -25.24 31.27 22.20
N ASN A 148 -25.14 32.30 23.07
CA ASN A 148 -25.25 33.68 22.63
C ASN A 148 -23.91 34.17 22.09
N HIS A 149 -23.91 35.00 21.07
CA HIS A 149 -22.70 35.64 20.55
C HIS A 149 -22.93 37.13 20.37
N ALA A 150 -21.93 37.91 20.77
CA ALA A 150 -21.98 39.38 20.65
C ALA A 150 -21.70 39.83 19.21
N THR A 151 -22.14 41.02 18.90
CA THR A 151 -21.73 41.71 17.66
C THR A 151 -20.23 41.84 17.59
N GLY A 152 -19.63 41.51 16.44
CA GLY A 152 -18.17 41.55 16.22
C GLY A 152 -17.45 40.25 16.55
N ALA A 153 -18.13 39.20 17.06
CA ALA A 153 -17.51 37.88 17.23
C ALA A 153 -16.96 37.35 15.90
N THR A 154 -15.78 36.82 15.92
CA THR A 154 -15.13 36.28 14.73
C THR A 154 -15.84 35.02 14.24
N VAL A 155 -16.14 34.98 12.96
CA VAL A 155 -16.76 33.83 12.29
C VAL A 155 -15.77 33.28 11.25
N THR A 156 -15.45 32.02 11.36
CA THR A 156 -14.54 31.32 10.45
C THR A 156 -15.31 30.29 9.63
N LEU A 157 -15.13 30.29 8.33
CA LEU A 157 -15.66 29.26 7.45
C LEU A 157 -14.87 27.96 7.65
N ASN A 158 -15.56 26.88 7.97
CA ASN A 158 -14.94 25.56 8.02
C ASN A 158 -15.02 24.93 6.63
N VAL A 159 -13.87 24.74 6.01
CA VAL A 159 -13.77 23.98 4.76
C VAL A 159 -13.36 22.56 5.12
N THR A 160 -14.30 21.64 5.02
CA THR A 160 -14.03 20.21 5.17
C THR A 160 -14.07 19.57 3.80
N ALA A 161 -13.03 18.82 3.48
CA ALA A 161 -13.06 17.92 2.33
C ALA A 161 -13.48 16.53 2.83
N ASP A 162 -14.58 16.04 2.31
CA ASP A 162 -15.06 14.70 2.63
C ASP A 162 -14.65 13.73 1.52
N TRP A 163 -14.02 12.63 1.91
CA TRP A 163 -13.69 11.54 1.01
C TRP A 163 -14.79 10.48 1.10
N SER A 164 -15.45 10.21 -0.02
CA SER A 164 -16.35 9.05 -0.12
C SER A 164 -15.56 7.86 -0.59
N ILE A 165 -15.33 6.90 0.30
CA ILE A 165 -14.56 5.70 0.03
C ILE A 165 -15.53 4.54 -0.15
N GLY A 166 -15.56 3.97 -1.36
CA GLY A 166 -16.30 2.75 -1.63
C GLY A 166 -15.78 1.59 -0.78
N GLN A 167 -16.67 0.70 -0.38
CA GLN A 167 -16.33 -0.50 0.40
C GLN A 167 -16.38 -1.77 -0.48
N ASP A 168 -16.17 -1.61 -1.76
CA ASP A 168 -16.14 -2.63 -2.82
C ASP A 168 -14.80 -3.36 -2.89
N TYR A 169 -14.36 -3.91 -1.75
CA TYR A 169 -13.08 -4.59 -1.65
C TYR A 169 -13.19 -6.01 -1.05
N ILE A 170 -12.24 -6.85 -1.40
CA ILE A 170 -11.97 -8.12 -0.74
C ILE A 170 -10.84 -7.93 0.28
N PRO A 171 -11.04 -8.39 1.54
CA PRO A 171 -9.94 -8.43 2.51
C PRO A 171 -8.92 -9.50 2.08
N MET A 172 -7.68 -9.09 1.91
CA MET A 172 -6.59 -9.96 1.50
C MET A 172 -5.82 -10.47 2.71
N PRO A 173 -5.38 -11.74 2.72
CA PRO A 173 -4.56 -12.27 3.79
C PRO A 173 -3.18 -11.60 3.83
N ASP A 174 -2.58 -11.59 5.03
CA ASP A 174 -1.23 -11.06 5.22
C ASP A 174 -0.20 -11.77 4.37
N GLY A 175 0.77 -11.02 3.91
CA GLY A 175 1.89 -11.55 3.13
C GLY A 175 1.72 -11.47 1.61
N ILE A 176 0.63 -10.91 1.12
CA ILE A 176 0.48 -10.59 -0.30
C ILE A 176 1.22 -9.28 -0.59
N LEU A 177 2.12 -9.34 -1.54
CA LEU A 177 2.93 -8.19 -1.97
C LEU A 177 2.23 -7.39 -3.07
N SER A 178 1.71 -8.10 -4.06
CA SER A 178 1.01 -7.50 -5.19
C SER A 178 -0.03 -8.44 -5.76
N VAL A 179 -1.05 -7.85 -6.37
CA VAL A 179 -2.08 -8.57 -7.14
C VAL A 179 -1.88 -8.21 -8.60
N MET A 180 -1.81 -9.23 -9.46
CA MET A 180 -1.60 -9.04 -10.89
C MET A 180 -2.91 -8.89 -11.64
N ARG A 181 -3.79 -9.86 -11.47
CA ARG A 181 -5.08 -9.88 -12.16
C ARG A 181 -6.08 -10.79 -11.45
N ILE A 182 -7.32 -10.64 -11.80
CA ILE A 182 -8.39 -11.56 -11.44
C ILE A 182 -8.70 -12.41 -12.66
N LEU A 183 -8.76 -13.72 -12.47
CA LEU A 183 -9.17 -14.59 -13.55
C LEU A 183 -10.64 -14.34 -13.87
N PRO A 184 -11.01 -14.32 -15.17
CA PRO A 184 -12.36 -13.99 -15.59
C PRO A 184 -13.37 -14.97 -14.99
N PHE A 185 -14.49 -14.44 -14.52
CA PHE A 185 -15.65 -15.21 -14.06
C PHE A 185 -16.35 -15.76 -15.30
N THR A 186 -16.02 -16.93 -15.69
CA THR A 186 -16.74 -17.58 -16.77
C THR A 186 -17.45 -18.78 -16.19
N ASP A 187 -18.76 -18.80 -16.29
CA ASP A 187 -19.57 -19.98 -15.93
C ASP A 187 -19.15 -21.14 -16.86
N ARG A 188 -18.25 -21.98 -16.36
CA ARG A 188 -17.74 -23.13 -17.10
C ARG A 188 -18.75 -24.27 -17.20
N GLY A 189 -19.92 -24.13 -16.57
CA GLY A 189 -21.00 -25.09 -16.67
C GLY A 189 -21.61 -25.21 -18.07
N ASN A 190 -21.51 -24.17 -18.86
CA ASN A 190 -21.98 -24.12 -20.24
C ASN A 190 -20.82 -23.89 -21.23
N LEU A 191 -19.97 -24.87 -21.39
CA LEU A 191 -19.13 -24.98 -22.59
C LEU A 191 -20.05 -25.24 -23.79
N ASN A 192 -20.69 -24.19 -24.26
CA ASN A 192 -21.53 -24.25 -25.42
C ASN A 192 -20.61 -24.44 -26.64
N MET A 193 -20.77 -25.54 -27.37
CA MET A 193 -20.04 -25.76 -28.65
C MET A 193 -20.23 -24.61 -29.65
N PHE A 194 -21.18 -23.71 -29.39
CA PHE A 194 -21.46 -22.52 -30.16
C PHE A 194 -20.83 -21.25 -29.58
N ASP A 195 -20.05 -21.34 -28.47
CA ASP A 195 -19.30 -20.21 -27.96
C ASP A 195 -18.22 -19.83 -29.00
N ILE A 196 -18.23 -18.58 -29.37
CA ILE A 196 -17.30 -18.00 -30.36
C ILE A 196 -15.84 -18.27 -29.99
N ARG A 197 -15.52 -18.29 -28.70
CA ARG A 197 -14.18 -18.61 -28.16
C ARG A 197 -13.79 -20.07 -28.39
N TYR A 198 -14.73 -20.98 -28.16
CA TYR A 198 -14.49 -22.41 -28.42
C TYR A 198 -14.25 -22.66 -29.90
N GLN A 199 -15.03 -22.03 -30.75
CA GLN A 199 -14.87 -22.14 -32.21
C GLN A 199 -13.59 -21.52 -32.71
N LEU A 200 -13.17 -20.37 -32.16
CA LEU A 200 -11.91 -19.73 -32.53
C LEU A 200 -10.71 -20.60 -32.09
N ARG A 201 -10.75 -21.18 -30.91
CA ARG A 201 -9.69 -22.11 -30.44
C ARG A 201 -9.68 -23.45 -31.21
N LEU A 202 -10.84 -23.93 -31.63
CA LEU A 202 -10.92 -25.08 -32.51
C LEU A 202 -10.35 -24.77 -33.92
N ASN A 203 -10.61 -23.61 -34.43
CA ASN A 203 -10.08 -23.15 -35.73
C ASN A 203 -8.56 -23.02 -35.68
N ASP A 204 -8.03 -22.50 -34.58
CA ASP A 204 -6.59 -22.39 -34.27
C ASP A 204 -5.91 -23.78 -34.23
N LEU A 205 -6.59 -24.78 -33.66
CA LEU A 205 -6.10 -26.16 -33.60
C LEU A 205 -6.04 -26.82 -34.98
N TYR A 206 -6.94 -26.45 -35.91
CA TYR A 206 -6.94 -26.98 -37.28
C TYR A 206 -5.84 -26.38 -38.16
N ASP A 207 -5.46 -25.15 -37.89
CA ASP A 207 -4.44 -24.40 -38.65
C ASP A 207 -2.99 -24.76 -38.27
N PHE A 208 -2.80 -25.60 -37.23
CA PHE A 208 -1.46 -25.97 -36.69
C PHE A 208 -0.59 -26.79 -37.69
N SER A 209 -1.12 -27.26 -38.80
CA SER A 209 -0.35 -28.15 -39.66
C SER A 209 0.50 -27.45 -40.73
N ASP A 210 0.32 -26.16 -40.98
CA ASP A 210 0.97 -25.49 -42.14
C ASP A 210 1.38 -24.03 -41.95
N ILE A 211 1.51 -23.55 -40.67
CA ILE A 211 1.66 -22.13 -40.39
C ILE A 211 3.07 -21.70 -39.99
N SER A 212 3.49 -20.62 -40.66
CA SER A 212 4.60 -19.78 -40.24
C SER A 212 4.37 -19.24 -38.82
N VAL A 213 5.41 -19.26 -37.94
CA VAL A 213 5.40 -18.71 -36.56
C VAL A 213 4.83 -17.29 -36.50
N ILE A 214 4.97 -16.51 -37.57
CA ILE A 214 4.45 -15.15 -37.69
C ILE A 214 2.93 -15.14 -37.72
N HIS A 215 2.31 -16.04 -38.50
CA HIS A 215 0.85 -16.15 -38.57
C HIS A 215 0.25 -16.62 -37.25
N TYR A 216 0.90 -17.56 -36.58
CA TYR A 216 0.50 -18.01 -35.25
C TYR A 216 0.48 -16.84 -34.23
N GLN A 217 1.53 -16.05 -34.21
CA GLN A 217 1.64 -14.91 -33.31
C GLN A 217 0.60 -13.81 -33.62
N MET A 218 0.31 -13.57 -34.89
CA MET A 218 -0.74 -12.64 -35.28
C MET A 218 -2.14 -13.15 -34.89
N THR A 219 -2.39 -14.44 -34.99
CA THR A 219 -3.66 -15.05 -34.55
C THR A 219 -3.82 -14.98 -33.05
N MET A 220 -2.75 -15.25 -32.29
CA MET A 220 -2.76 -15.09 -30.82
C MET A 220 -3.06 -13.64 -30.39
N TRP A 221 -2.45 -12.64 -31.03
CA TRP A 221 -2.77 -11.24 -30.75
C TRP A 221 -4.22 -10.86 -31.07
N GLN A 222 -4.78 -11.43 -32.13
CA GLN A 222 -6.20 -11.22 -32.47
C GLN A 222 -7.12 -11.88 -31.45
N LEU A 223 -6.77 -13.07 -30.93
CA LEU A 223 -7.51 -13.75 -29.89
C LEU A 223 -7.45 -12.98 -28.58
N ASP A 224 -6.28 -12.48 -28.20
CA ASP A 224 -6.11 -11.65 -27.01
C ASP A 224 -6.92 -10.34 -27.12
N LEU A 225 -6.94 -9.72 -28.29
CA LEU A 225 -7.78 -8.54 -28.53
C LEU A 225 -9.28 -8.86 -28.40
N LEU A 226 -9.72 -10.01 -28.92
CA LEU A 226 -11.10 -10.45 -28.80
C LEU A 226 -11.46 -10.82 -27.36
N ASP A 227 -10.57 -11.47 -26.63
CA ASP A 227 -10.75 -11.76 -25.22
C ASP A 227 -10.85 -10.46 -24.39
N MET A 228 -10.01 -9.46 -24.68
CA MET A 228 -10.09 -8.16 -24.03
C MET A 228 -11.42 -7.42 -24.32
N LEU A 229 -11.95 -7.54 -25.53
CA LEU A 229 -13.21 -6.90 -25.94
C LEU A 229 -14.46 -7.62 -25.42
N LEU A 230 -14.42 -8.95 -25.36
CA LEU A 230 -15.59 -9.77 -25.02
C LEU A 230 -15.70 -10.11 -23.54
N VAL A 231 -14.57 -10.29 -22.85
CA VAL A 231 -14.56 -10.67 -21.43
C VAL A 231 -14.28 -9.48 -20.53
N GLY A 232 -13.40 -8.58 -20.98
CA GLY A 232 -12.90 -7.45 -20.21
C GLY A 232 -12.23 -7.87 -18.90
N GLU A 233 -10.98 -7.56 -18.72
CA GLU A 233 -10.37 -7.70 -17.40
C GLU A 233 -11.00 -6.68 -16.45
N LYS A 234 -11.38 -7.12 -15.25
CA LYS A 234 -11.93 -6.21 -14.24
C LYS A 234 -10.80 -5.34 -13.69
N PRO A 235 -10.95 -4.01 -13.69
CA PRO A 235 -9.96 -3.12 -13.07
C PRO A 235 -9.82 -3.44 -11.59
N ILE A 236 -8.59 -3.51 -11.13
CA ILE A 236 -8.25 -3.81 -9.73
C ILE A 236 -7.33 -2.74 -9.16
N ASN A 237 -7.49 -2.48 -7.86
CA ASN A 237 -6.58 -1.64 -7.10
C ASN A 237 -6.26 -2.33 -5.78
N PHE A 238 -4.98 -2.58 -5.56
CA PHE A 238 -4.52 -3.23 -4.34
C PHE A 238 -3.44 -2.40 -3.65
N ASN A 239 -3.56 -2.31 -2.33
CA ASN A 239 -2.53 -1.71 -1.51
C ASN A 239 -2.14 -2.70 -0.40
N MET A 240 -0.87 -3.09 -0.39
CA MET A 240 -0.31 -4.05 0.57
C MET A 240 -0.51 -3.63 2.03
N HIS A 241 -0.42 -2.32 2.34
CA HIS A 241 -0.53 -1.81 3.71
C HIS A 241 -1.97 -1.75 4.21
N SER A 242 -2.94 -1.57 3.30
CA SER A 242 -4.36 -1.60 3.67
C SER A 242 -4.92 -3.02 3.71
N GLY A 243 -4.26 -3.98 3.05
CA GLY A 243 -4.74 -5.35 2.91
C GLY A 243 -6.07 -5.46 2.18
N ARG A 244 -6.40 -4.48 1.31
CA ARG A 244 -7.68 -4.40 0.60
C ARG A 244 -7.48 -4.46 -0.89
N LEU A 245 -8.18 -5.37 -1.54
CA LEU A 245 -8.26 -5.47 -2.99
C LEU A 245 -9.60 -4.89 -3.46
N TYR A 246 -9.57 -3.70 -4.05
CA TYR A 246 -10.73 -3.10 -4.69
C TYR A 246 -10.90 -3.66 -6.08
N ILE A 247 -12.15 -3.98 -6.44
CA ILE A 247 -12.50 -4.57 -7.73
C ILE A 247 -13.66 -3.77 -8.29
N ASP A 248 -13.45 -3.19 -9.47
CA ASP A 248 -14.51 -2.48 -10.18
C ASP A 248 -15.39 -3.48 -10.95
N MET A 249 -16.43 -3.95 -10.27
CA MET A 249 -17.42 -4.88 -10.81
C MET A 249 -18.79 -4.65 -10.19
N ALA A 250 -19.82 -5.13 -10.85
CA ALA A 250 -21.17 -5.12 -10.29
C ALA A 250 -21.39 -6.36 -9.40
N TRP A 251 -21.03 -6.23 -8.12
CA TRP A 251 -21.02 -7.29 -7.10
C TRP A 251 -22.31 -8.10 -6.94
N SER A 252 -23.42 -7.63 -7.48
CA SER A 252 -24.70 -8.31 -7.41
C SER A 252 -25.18 -8.93 -8.72
N SER A 253 -24.47 -8.67 -9.83
CA SER A 253 -24.87 -9.14 -11.17
C SER A 253 -23.75 -9.88 -11.90
N ASP A 254 -22.49 -9.59 -11.61
CA ASP A 254 -21.37 -10.20 -12.33
C ASP A 254 -20.97 -11.56 -11.73
N ILE A 255 -21.31 -11.80 -10.47
CA ILE A 255 -20.99 -13.04 -9.76
C ILE A 255 -22.06 -13.34 -8.69
N ASP A 256 -22.41 -14.59 -8.54
CA ASP A 256 -23.37 -15.03 -7.54
C ASP A 256 -22.71 -15.30 -6.17
N ILE A 257 -23.51 -15.12 -5.09
CA ILE A 257 -23.05 -15.42 -3.73
C ILE A 257 -22.73 -16.91 -3.62
N GLY A 258 -21.55 -17.22 -3.10
CA GLY A 258 -21.05 -18.60 -2.95
C GLY A 258 -20.11 -19.02 -4.09
N GLU A 259 -20.04 -18.27 -5.16
CA GLU A 259 -19.05 -18.49 -6.22
C GLU A 259 -17.65 -18.03 -5.79
N TYR A 260 -16.67 -18.42 -6.60
CA TYR A 260 -15.28 -18.19 -6.27
C TYR A 260 -14.62 -17.22 -7.25
N ILE A 261 -13.98 -16.22 -6.68
CA ILE A 261 -13.06 -15.33 -7.38
C ILE A 261 -11.65 -15.91 -7.25
N VAL A 262 -10.95 -16.07 -8.35
CA VAL A 262 -9.55 -16.51 -8.36
C VAL A 262 -8.66 -15.33 -8.69
N ILE A 263 -7.79 -15.01 -7.74
CA ILE A 263 -6.92 -13.84 -7.77
C ILE A 263 -5.49 -14.33 -7.97
N GLU A 264 -4.82 -13.86 -9.00
CA GLU A 264 -3.41 -14.11 -9.24
C GLU A 264 -2.58 -13.06 -8.51
N CYS A 265 -1.71 -13.51 -7.60
CA CYS A 265 -0.96 -12.62 -6.73
C CYS A 265 0.45 -13.14 -6.44
N TYR A 266 1.34 -12.23 -6.03
CA TYR A 266 2.62 -12.56 -5.44
C TYR A 266 2.53 -12.53 -3.91
N ARG A 267 2.96 -13.63 -3.30
CA ARG A 267 3.05 -13.78 -1.85
C ARG A 267 4.51 -13.77 -1.42
N LYS A 268 4.83 -13.11 -0.31
CA LYS A 268 6.15 -13.23 0.33
C LYS A 268 6.36 -14.67 0.82
N LEU A 269 7.55 -15.19 0.59
CA LEU A 269 7.94 -16.49 1.11
C LEU A 269 8.22 -16.36 2.61
N ASN A 270 7.46 -17.10 3.43
CA ASN A 270 7.68 -17.10 4.88
C ASN A 270 8.87 -17.99 5.23
N ALA A 271 9.99 -17.40 5.65
CA ALA A 271 11.18 -18.14 6.03
C ALA A 271 10.98 -19.08 7.23
N ALA A 272 9.94 -18.87 8.06
CA ALA A 272 9.61 -19.78 9.16
C ALA A 272 8.96 -21.08 8.66
N GLU A 273 8.22 -21.03 7.56
CA GLU A 273 7.62 -22.22 6.92
C GLU A 273 8.62 -22.89 5.97
N TYR A 274 9.33 -22.08 5.20
CA TYR A 274 10.30 -22.54 4.19
C TYR A 274 11.71 -22.28 4.69
N THR A 275 12.19 -23.13 5.59
CA THR A 275 13.47 -22.95 6.30
C THR A 275 14.69 -22.92 5.37
N SER A 276 14.58 -23.48 4.15
CA SER A 276 15.62 -23.40 3.12
C SER A 276 15.93 -21.97 2.66
N ALA A 277 15.01 -21.01 2.90
CA ALA A 277 15.23 -19.59 2.63
C ALA A 277 16.46 -19.04 3.37
N TYR A 278 16.70 -19.50 4.61
CA TYR A 278 17.90 -19.11 5.37
C TYR A 278 19.21 -19.60 4.75
N ASN A 279 19.17 -20.57 3.83
CA ASN A 279 20.35 -21.03 3.12
C ASN A 279 20.55 -20.33 1.77
N ASP A 280 19.68 -19.40 1.40
CA ASP A 280 19.84 -18.61 0.17
C ASP A 280 21.18 -17.87 0.14
N PHE A 281 21.82 -17.91 -1.02
CA PHE A 281 23.17 -17.37 -1.20
C PHE A 281 23.21 -15.85 -1.07
N PHE A 282 22.25 -15.18 -1.69
CA PHE A 282 22.15 -13.72 -1.65
C PHE A 282 21.79 -13.24 -0.24
N LEU A 283 20.77 -13.84 0.36
CA LEU A 283 20.29 -13.47 1.70
C LEU A 283 21.40 -13.56 2.74
N LYS A 284 22.21 -14.63 2.69
CA LYS A 284 23.37 -14.80 3.59
C LYS A 284 24.42 -13.70 3.43
N ARG A 285 24.73 -13.33 2.19
CA ARG A 285 25.71 -12.26 1.94
C ARG A 285 25.18 -10.90 2.34
N TYR A 286 23.94 -10.61 1.98
CA TYR A 286 23.30 -9.33 2.24
C TYR A 286 23.12 -9.08 3.75
N ALA A 287 22.59 -10.06 4.47
CA ALA A 287 22.47 -9.98 5.93
C ALA A 287 23.84 -9.81 6.62
N THR A 288 24.86 -10.51 6.14
CA THR A 288 26.22 -10.37 6.69
C THR A 288 26.78 -8.96 6.46
N ALA A 289 26.55 -8.38 5.28
CA ALA A 289 26.98 -7.01 4.98
C ALA A 289 26.24 -5.98 5.84
N LEU A 290 24.94 -6.15 6.07
CA LEU A 290 24.15 -5.30 6.99
C LEU A 290 24.67 -5.38 8.43
N ILE A 291 24.97 -6.58 8.91
CA ILE A 291 25.54 -6.78 10.25
C ILE A 291 26.95 -6.17 10.34
N LYS A 292 27.78 -6.30 9.27
CA LYS A 292 29.10 -5.66 9.19
C LYS A 292 28.98 -4.13 9.25
N ARG A 293 27.99 -3.56 8.57
CA ARG A 293 27.70 -2.12 8.61
C ARG A 293 27.35 -1.68 10.05
N GLN A 294 26.45 -2.41 10.71
CA GLN A 294 26.07 -2.12 12.10
C GLN A 294 27.26 -2.23 13.04
N TRP A 295 28.09 -3.25 12.88
CA TRP A 295 29.32 -3.40 13.66
C TRP A 295 30.28 -2.22 13.46
N GLY A 296 30.51 -1.80 12.21
CA GLY A 296 31.31 -0.62 11.89
C GLY A 296 30.75 0.65 12.55
N GLU A 297 29.43 0.86 12.47
CA GLU A 297 28.73 1.99 13.07
C GLU A 297 28.89 2.05 14.59
N ASN A 298 28.74 0.91 15.27
CA ASN A 298 28.98 0.80 16.72
C ASN A 298 30.45 1.13 17.08
N LEU A 299 31.42 0.80 16.23
CA LEU A 299 32.84 1.05 16.46
C LEU A 299 33.26 2.48 16.13
N ILE A 300 32.57 3.21 15.25
CA ILE A 300 32.86 4.61 14.90
C ILE A 300 32.88 5.50 16.15
N LYS A 301 32.04 5.21 17.15
CA LYS A 301 32.01 5.92 18.42
C LYS A 301 33.38 5.96 19.14
N PHE A 302 34.23 4.96 18.90
CA PHE A 302 35.55 4.83 19.50
C PHE A 302 36.68 5.26 18.57
N GLN A 303 36.36 5.95 17.47
CA GLN A 303 37.36 6.44 16.52
C GLN A 303 38.29 7.45 17.20
N GLY A 304 39.59 7.29 16.99
CA GLY A 304 40.61 8.14 17.60
C GLY A 304 41.00 7.80 19.04
N VAL A 305 40.37 6.80 19.64
CA VAL A 305 40.78 6.26 20.95
C VAL A 305 41.91 5.27 20.73
N THR A 306 43.09 5.60 21.23
CA THR A 306 44.24 4.70 21.30
C THR A 306 44.11 3.75 22.49
N MET A 307 44.00 2.46 22.23
CA MET A 307 44.03 1.44 23.27
C MET A 307 45.46 1.27 23.85
N LEU A 308 45.53 0.70 25.05
CA LEU A 308 46.82 0.28 25.66
C LEU A 308 47.56 -0.62 24.64
N GLY A 309 48.73 -0.16 24.16
CA GLY A 309 49.50 -0.83 23.10
C GLY A 309 49.52 -0.13 21.74
N GLY A 310 48.91 1.05 21.61
CA GLY A 310 48.98 1.85 20.36
C GLY A 310 48.04 1.38 19.23
N VAL A 311 47.12 0.50 19.54
CA VAL A 311 46.14 0.00 18.58
C VAL A 311 44.97 0.98 18.46
N THR A 312 44.67 1.45 17.26
CA THR A 312 43.48 2.27 16.94
C THR A 312 42.38 1.40 16.37
N MET A 313 41.15 1.63 16.84
CA MET A 313 39.98 0.97 16.25
C MET A 313 39.58 1.68 14.94
N ASN A 314 39.43 0.89 13.89
CA ASN A 314 39.16 1.38 12.53
C ASN A 314 37.70 1.12 12.12
N GLY A 315 36.74 1.63 12.92
CA GLY A 315 35.31 1.45 12.68
C GLY A 315 34.83 2.02 11.35
N GLU A 316 35.39 3.17 10.96
CA GLU A 316 35.02 3.85 9.71
C GLU A 316 35.35 3.02 8.45
N THR A 317 36.49 2.34 8.45
CA THR A 317 36.89 1.47 7.34
C THR A 317 35.90 0.30 7.20
N ILE A 318 35.56 -0.36 8.32
CA ILE A 318 34.60 -1.47 8.34
C ILE A 318 33.23 -1.01 7.84
N TYR A 319 32.79 0.18 8.26
CA TYR A 319 31.53 0.77 7.84
C TYR A 319 31.51 1.07 6.32
N ASN A 320 32.55 1.71 5.80
CA ASN A 320 32.64 2.06 4.38
C ASN A 320 32.72 0.83 3.48
N GLU A 321 33.54 -0.17 3.84
CA GLU A 321 33.58 -1.46 3.14
C GLU A 321 32.21 -2.15 3.12
N ALA A 322 31.49 -2.15 4.25
CA ALA A 322 30.17 -2.74 4.32
C ALA A 322 29.17 -2.00 3.45
N LYS A 323 29.23 -0.67 3.42
CA LYS A 323 28.38 0.17 2.57
C LYS A 323 28.60 -0.09 1.09
N GLU A 324 29.85 -0.21 0.66
CA GLU A 324 30.21 -0.56 -0.71
C GLU A 324 29.72 -1.97 -1.08
N GLU A 325 29.91 -2.95 -0.16
CA GLU A 325 29.44 -4.33 -0.36
C GLU A 325 27.91 -4.39 -0.46
N ILE A 326 27.15 -3.62 0.33
CA ILE A 326 25.70 -3.53 0.27
C ILE A 326 25.27 -2.97 -1.10
N ALA A 327 25.85 -1.84 -1.53
CA ALA A 327 25.50 -1.23 -2.81
C ALA A 327 25.75 -2.20 -3.98
N LEU A 328 26.89 -2.89 -3.97
CA LEU A 328 27.23 -3.90 -4.98
C LEU A 328 26.24 -5.06 -4.99
N LEU A 329 25.82 -5.55 -3.81
CA LEU A 329 24.84 -6.62 -3.69
C LEU A 329 23.45 -6.20 -4.16
N GLU A 330 23.04 -4.97 -3.85
CA GLU A 330 21.76 -4.43 -4.33
C GLU A 330 21.73 -4.28 -5.85
N ASP A 331 22.81 -3.84 -6.47
CA ASP A 331 22.94 -3.76 -7.92
C ASP A 331 22.94 -5.16 -8.55
N GLN A 332 23.72 -6.09 -7.99
CA GLN A 332 23.71 -7.49 -8.43
C GLN A 332 22.33 -8.14 -8.25
N GLY A 333 21.63 -7.83 -7.16
CA GLY A 333 20.29 -8.31 -6.91
C GLY A 333 19.31 -7.88 -8.00
N ARG A 334 19.38 -6.63 -8.42
CA ARG A 334 18.53 -6.11 -9.50
C ARG A 334 18.82 -6.75 -10.86
N GLU A 335 20.08 -7.09 -11.14
CA GLU A 335 20.47 -7.62 -12.43
C GLU A 335 20.26 -9.14 -12.56
N ILE A 336 20.54 -9.91 -11.50
CA ILE A 336 20.65 -11.37 -11.57
C ILE A 336 19.41 -12.08 -11.00
N TRP A 337 18.80 -11.53 -9.94
CA TRP A 337 17.71 -12.17 -9.22
C TRP A 337 16.33 -11.56 -9.50
N GLN A 338 16.21 -10.70 -10.50
CA GLN A 338 14.90 -10.29 -11.01
C GLN A 338 14.25 -11.45 -11.76
N GLU A 339 12.92 -11.46 -11.73
CA GLU A 339 12.16 -12.39 -12.56
C GLU A 339 12.58 -12.19 -14.02
N PRO A 340 13.02 -13.24 -14.72
CA PRO A 340 13.34 -13.12 -16.13
C PRO A 340 12.10 -12.61 -16.85
N THR A 341 12.29 -11.65 -17.76
CA THR A 341 11.19 -11.18 -18.62
C THR A 341 10.62 -12.40 -19.32
N MET A 342 9.50 -12.90 -18.81
CA MET A 342 8.79 -13.97 -19.48
C MET A 342 8.25 -13.42 -20.79
N PHE A 343 8.82 -13.89 -21.87
CA PHE A 343 8.01 -14.02 -23.06
C PHE A 343 7.04 -15.16 -22.74
N ASP A 344 5.81 -14.82 -22.44
CA ASP A 344 4.72 -15.79 -22.46
C ASP A 344 4.63 -16.32 -23.88
N ILE A 345 5.39 -17.35 -24.15
CA ILE A 345 5.16 -18.24 -25.29
C ILE A 345 4.10 -19.19 -24.74
N GLY A 346 2.84 -18.71 -24.79
CA GLY A 346 1.68 -19.47 -24.39
C GLY A 346 1.46 -20.70 -25.26
#